data_e043ecae74ddbdee132be175aad9b7fc
#
_entry.id   e043ecae74ddbdee132be175aad9b7fc
#
_cell.length_a   1.000
_cell.length_b   1.000
_cell.length_c   1.000
_cell.angle_alpha   90.00
_cell.angle_beta   90.00
_cell.angle_gamma   90.00
#
_symmetry.space_group_name_H-M   'P 1'
#
loop_
_entity.id
_entity.type
_entity.pdbx_description
1 polymer ?
#
loop_
_entity_poly.entity_id
_entity_poly.type
_entity_poly.pdbx_seq_one_letter_code
_entity_poly.pdbx_strand_id
1 'polypeptide(L)'
;MTTTTAGRMHTPAHLWIVGAVTLLFNAMGIISYMTTKLGMLAEMGLTPSQIAFMESYPAWVSAFWALGVWGAFAGSVLLLLRSKWTVTAMVAALVGLIVVTVYHYILIDVPADMQSPGLDVAIWVVTLFLLFYSRRMVAAGVLR
;
A
#
# COMPACT_ATOMS: atom_id res chain seq x y z
N MET A 1 11.25 42.40 2.31
CA MET A 1 11.01 41.89 1.86
C MET A 1 10.52 40.57 1.99
N THR A 2 9.77 40.18 2.16
CA THR A 2 9.09 39.06 2.51
C THR A 2 8.67 38.25 1.42
N THR A 3 8.88 38.71 0.32
CA THR A 3 8.45 38.05 -0.82
C THR A 3 9.13 36.76 -1.07
N THR A 4 10.24 36.56 -0.50
CA THR A 4 10.98 35.35 -0.75
C THR A 4 10.29 34.12 -0.23
N THR A 5 9.45 34.26 0.75
CA THR A 5 8.78 33.10 1.31
C THR A 5 7.62 32.64 0.47
N ALA A 6 7.15 33.47 -0.44
CA ALA A 6 6.00 33.12 -1.24
C ALA A 6 6.23 31.90 -2.12
N GLY A 7 7.47 31.70 -2.57
CA GLY A 7 7.81 30.55 -3.39
C GLY A 7 8.24 29.35 -2.63
N ARG A 8 8.37 29.44 -1.32
CA ARG A 8 8.83 28.34 -0.52
C ARG A 8 7.68 27.71 0.20
N MET A 9 7.40 26.48 -0.14
CA MET A 9 6.40 25.72 0.57
C MET A 9 7.03 25.03 1.75
N HIS A 10 6.53 25.34 2.93
CA HIS A 10 6.90 24.58 4.11
C HIS A 10 6.36 23.18 3.98
N THR A 11 7.18 22.20 4.34
CA THR A 11 6.71 20.83 4.47
C THR A 11 5.86 20.77 5.74
N PRO A 12 4.57 20.50 5.61
CA PRO A 12 3.71 20.45 6.79
C PRO A 12 4.07 19.27 7.68
N ALA A 13 3.92 19.46 8.99
CA ALA A 13 4.20 18.39 9.95
C ALA A 13 3.35 17.16 9.69
N HIS A 14 2.11 17.34 9.23
CA HIS A 14 1.25 16.19 8.94
C HIS A 14 1.81 15.31 7.84
N LEU A 15 2.61 15.83 6.91
CA LEU A 15 3.23 15.00 5.88
C LEU A 15 4.15 13.96 6.50
N TRP A 16 4.94 14.36 7.49
CA TRP A 16 5.84 13.44 8.17
C TRP A 16 5.08 12.39 8.95
N ILE A 17 3.99 12.78 9.59
CA ILE A 17 3.15 11.86 10.35
C ILE A 17 2.45 10.89 9.40
N VAL A 18 1.84 11.40 8.34
CA VAL A 18 1.17 10.56 7.34
C VAL A 18 2.15 9.59 6.70
N GLY A 19 3.32 10.09 6.30
CA GLY A 19 4.34 9.25 5.68
C GLY A 19 4.83 8.16 6.61
N ALA A 20 5.13 8.48 7.86
CA ALA A 20 5.64 7.50 8.82
C ALA A 20 4.58 6.45 9.17
N VAL A 21 3.36 6.87 9.47
CA VAL A 21 2.29 5.95 9.84
C VAL A 21 1.93 5.03 8.69
N THR A 22 1.79 5.58 7.48
CA THR A 22 1.45 4.76 6.32
C THR A 22 2.61 3.87 5.89
N LEU A 23 3.85 4.31 6.11
CA LEU A 23 5.02 3.46 5.86
C LEU A 23 4.97 2.21 6.74
N LEU A 24 4.69 2.38 8.03
CA LEU A 24 4.56 1.25 8.95
C LEU A 24 3.41 0.33 8.55
N PHE A 25 2.26 0.90 8.19
CA PHE A 25 1.12 0.14 7.75
C PHE A 25 1.45 -0.65 6.46
N ASN A 26 2.07 0.00 5.50
CA ASN A 26 2.41 -0.63 4.23
C ASN A 26 3.53 -1.66 4.38
N ALA A 27 4.42 -1.48 5.35
CA ALA A 27 5.45 -2.47 5.67
C ALA A 27 4.83 -3.80 6.12
N MET A 28 3.67 -3.77 6.77
CA MET A 28 2.97 -5.00 7.14
C MET A 28 2.56 -5.79 5.89
N GLY A 29 2.15 -5.11 4.82
CA GLY A 29 1.85 -5.76 3.55
C GLY A 29 3.08 -6.42 2.93
N ILE A 30 4.23 -5.74 3.01
CA ILE A 30 5.51 -6.32 2.55
C ILE A 30 5.84 -7.58 3.36
N ILE A 31 5.68 -7.53 4.67
CA ILE A 31 5.95 -8.68 5.53
C ILE A 31 5.06 -9.85 5.13
N SER A 32 3.77 -9.62 4.93
CA SER A 32 2.83 -10.65 4.51
C SER A 32 3.24 -11.26 3.17
N TYR A 33 3.57 -10.43 2.19
CA TYR A 33 3.99 -10.90 0.88
C TYR A 33 5.28 -11.72 0.96
N MET A 34 6.29 -11.17 1.63
CA MET A 34 7.59 -11.83 1.71
C MET A 34 7.55 -13.14 2.49
N THR A 35 6.81 -13.19 3.59
CA THR A 35 6.68 -14.43 4.36
C THR A 35 5.97 -15.51 3.55
N THR A 36 5.00 -15.13 2.72
CA THR A 36 4.34 -16.08 1.82
C THR A 36 5.33 -16.60 0.78
N LYS A 37 6.07 -15.72 0.15
CA LYS A 37 6.98 -16.10 -0.94
C LYS A 37 8.22 -16.87 -0.44
N LEU A 38 8.65 -16.60 0.79
CA LEU A 38 9.80 -17.27 1.38
C LEU A 38 9.43 -18.56 2.11
N GLY A 39 8.15 -18.92 2.14
CA GLY A 39 7.72 -20.16 2.79
C GLY A 39 7.74 -20.08 4.31
N MET A 40 7.55 -18.90 4.88
CA MET A 40 7.65 -18.66 6.32
C MET A 40 6.31 -18.58 7.03
N LEU A 41 5.22 -18.98 6.36
CA LEU A 41 3.88 -18.81 6.92
C LEU A 41 3.65 -19.70 8.15
N ALA A 42 4.28 -20.88 8.21
CA ALA A 42 4.16 -21.75 9.37
C ALA A 42 4.74 -21.09 10.62
N GLU A 43 5.86 -20.40 10.47
CA GLU A 43 6.49 -19.67 11.59
C GLU A 43 5.64 -18.47 12.03
N MET A 44 4.77 -17.98 11.15
CA MET A 44 3.84 -16.89 11.47
C MET A 44 2.57 -17.39 12.14
N GLY A 45 2.44 -18.69 12.34
CA GLY A 45 1.31 -19.28 13.07
C GLY A 45 0.13 -19.67 12.20
N LEU A 46 0.28 -19.68 10.88
CA LEU A 46 -0.81 -20.10 10.00
C LEU A 46 -0.96 -21.62 9.99
N THR A 47 -2.20 -22.07 9.86
CA THR A 47 -2.51 -23.50 9.74
C THR A 47 -2.13 -24.00 8.35
N PRO A 48 -1.96 -25.34 8.17
CA PRO A 48 -1.67 -25.88 6.84
C PRO A 48 -2.68 -25.52 5.77
N SER A 49 -3.97 -25.45 6.11
CA SER A 49 -5.00 -25.06 5.14
C SER A 49 -4.89 -23.57 4.76
N GLN A 50 -4.54 -22.72 5.71
CA GLN A 50 -4.32 -21.29 5.43
C GLN A 50 -3.09 -21.08 4.55
N ILE A 51 -2.02 -21.84 4.82
CA ILE A 51 -0.79 -21.80 4.01
C ILE A 51 -1.11 -22.24 2.58
N ALA A 52 -1.84 -23.34 2.43
CA ALA A 52 -2.22 -23.86 1.11
C ALA A 52 -3.02 -22.80 0.34
N PHE A 53 -3.93 -22.10 1.00
CA PHE A 53 -4.71 -21.05 0.37
C PHE A 53 -3.79 -19.91 -0.12
N MET A 54 -2.89 -19.43 0.74
CA MET A 54 -1.99 -18.33 0.39
C MET A 54 -1.06 -18.73 -0.77
N GLU A 55 -0.64 -19.98 -0.80
CA GLU A 55 0.27 -20.48 -1.84
C GLU A 55 -0.45 -20.87 -3.13
N SER A 56 -1.76 -20.91 -3.10
CA SER A 56 -2.56 -21.27 -4.28
C SER A 56 -2.73 -20.12 -5.27
N TYR A 57 -2.26 -18.93 -4.94
CA TYR A 57 -2.42 -17.78 -5.81
C TYR A 57 -1.71 -18.01 -7.14
N PRO A 58 -2.42 -17.83 -8.28
CA PRO A 58 -1.76 -17.88 -9.58
C PRO A 58 -0.66 -16.81 -9.68
N ALA A 59 0.31 -17.06 -10.56
CA ALA A 59 1.43 -16.12 -10.73
C ALA A 59 0.96 -14.70 -11.07
N TRP A 60 -0.09 -14.58 -11.88
CA TRP A 60 -0.60 -13.25 -12.26
C TRP A 60 -1.22 -12.50 -11.07
N VAL A 61 -1.90 -13.21 -10.18
CA VAL A 61 -2.45 -12.61 -8.96
C VAL A 61 -1.32 -12.18 -8.03
N SER A 62 -0.31 -13.04 -7.88
CA SER A 62 0.87 -12.70 -7.07
C SER A 62 1.60 -11.48 -7.60
N ALA A 63 1.67 -11.33 -8.92
CA ALA A 63 2.31 -10.16 -9.54
C ALA A 63 1.54 -8.86 -9.19
N PHE A 64 0.21 -8.90 -9.25
CA PHE A 64 -0.58 -7.73 -8.87
C PHE A 64 -0.59 -7.50 -7.37
N TRP A 65 -0.51 -8.55 -6.57
CA TRP A 65 -0.32 -8.42 -5.12
C TRP A 65 1.00 -7.72 -4.82
N ALA A 66 2.07 -8.15 -5.48
CA ALA A 66 3.38 -7.50 -5.35
C ALA A 66 3.29 -6.02 -5.76
N LEU A 67 2.64 -5.75 -6.88
CA LEU A 67 2.48 -4.37 -7.35
C LEU A 67 1.77 -3.51 -6.30
N GLY A 68 0.73 -4.06 -5.67
CA GLY A 68 -0.02 -3.36 -4.64
C GLY A 68 0.83 -3.06 -3.40
N VAL A 69 1.48 -4.08 -2.84
CA VAL A 69 2.21 -3.91 -1.58
C VAL A 69 3.50 -3.11 -1.78
N TRP A 70 4.25 -3.41 -2.83
CA TRP A 70 5.49 -2.68 -3.10
C TRP A 70 5.22 -1.26 -3.59
N GLY A 71 4.17 -1.08 -4.40
CA GLY A 71 3.76 0.24 -4.85
C GLY A 71 3.33 1.13 -3.69
N ALA A 72 2.55 0.61 -2.76
CA ALA A 72 2.12 1.36 -1.59
C ALA A 72 3.29 1.71 -0.67
N PHE A 73 4.18 0.77 -0.46
CA PHE A 73 5.39 1.00 0.35
C PHE A 73 6.28 2.06 -0.31
N ALA A 74 6.54 1.91 -1.61
CA ALA A 74 7.31 2.89 -2.36
C ALA A 74 6.64 4.27 -2.32
N GLY A 75 5.32 4.31 -2.39
CA GLY A 75 4.56 5.56 -2.27
C GLY A 75 4.81 6.26 -0.95
N SER A 76 4.81 5.53 0.15
CA SER A 76 5.09 6.12 1.47
C SER A 76 6.52 6.62 1.57
N VAL A 77 7.49 5.86 1.04
CA VAL A 77 8.90 6.29 1.01
C VAL A 77 9.04 7.56 0.17
N LEU A 78 8.45 7.58 -1.02
CA LEU A 78 8.53 8.74 -1.91
C LEU A 78 7.83 9.96 -1.30
N LEU A 79 6.76 9.75 -0.54
CA LEU A 79 6.10 10.84 0.17
C LEU A 79 7.06 11.47 1.19
N LEU A 80 7.76 10.63 1.94
CA LEU A 80 8.75 11.11 2.92
C LEU A 80 9.94 11.79 2.25
N LEU A 81 10.27 11.40 1.02
CA LEU A 81 11.29 12.07 0.21
C LEU A 81 10.75 13.30 -0.52
N ARG A 82 9.48 13.59 -0.34
CA ARG A 82 8.78 14.70 -0.96
C ARG A 82 8.86 14.66 -2.48
N SER A 83 8.70 13.45 -3.03
CA SER A 83 8.75 13.23 -4.47
C SER A 83 7.35 13.18 -5.07
N LYS A 84 7.15 13.85 -6.19
CA LYS A 84 5.89 13.77 -6.92
C LYS A 84 5.59 12.38 -7.46
N TRP A 85 6.61 11.53 -7.56
CA TRP A 85 6.46 10.16 -8.01
C TRP A 85 5.64 9.31 -7.03
N THR A 86 5.36 9.84 -5.83
CA THR A 86 4.40 9.23 -4.91
C THR A 86 3.07 8.95 -5.60
N VAL A 87 2.57 9.90 -6.41
CA VAL A 87 1.30 9.73 -7.11
C VAL A 87 1.36 8.53 -8.05
N THR A 88 2.43 8.41 -8.84
CA THR A 88 2.61 7.29 -9.75
C THR A 88 2.64 5.97 -9.00
N ALA A 89 3.40 5.91 -7.89
CA ALA A 89 3.47 4.72 -7.07
C ALA A 89 2.11 4.33 -6.50
N MET A 90 1.33 5.31 -6.06
CA MET A 90 0.01 5.03 -5.50
C MET A 90 -1.01 4.60 -6.56
N VAL A 91 -0.89 5.12 -7.78
CA VAL A 91 -1.72 4.64 -8.89
C VAL A 91 -1.40 3.17 -9.19
N ALA A 92 -0.13 2.82 -9.23
CA ALA A 92 0.28 1.43 -9.42
C ALA A 92 -0.24 0.53 -8.29
N ALA A 93 -0.14 1.01 -7.05
CA ALA A 93 -0.65 0.28 -5.89
C ALA A 93 -2.17 0.06 -6.00
N LEU A 94 -2.90 1.08 -6.45
CA LEU A 94 -4.34 1.00 -6.61
C LEU A 94 -4.71 -0.04 -7.68
N VAL A 95 -3.98 -0.08 -8.79
CA VAL A 95 -4.21 -1.09 -9.82
C VAL A 95 -4.04 -2.50 -9.24
N GLY A 96 -2.95 -2.73 -8.52
CA GLY A 96 -2.72 -4.02 -7.87
C GLY A 96 -3.83 -4.37 -6.87
N LEU A 97 -4.25 -3.40 -6.08
CA LEU A 97 -5.31 -3.60 -5.09
C LEU A 97 -6.65 -3.94 -5.75
N ILE A 98 -7.00 -3.26 -6.84
CA ILE A 98 -8.23 -3.54 -7.57
C ILE A 98 -8.22 -4.99 -8.06
N VAL A 99 -7.14 -5.42 -8.68
CA VAL A 99 -7.04 -6.76 -9.26
C VAL A 99 -7.14 -7.82 -8.16
N VAL A 100 -6.42 -7.65 -7.05
CA VAL A 100 -6.46 -8.61 -5.95
C VAL A 100 -7.84 -8.63 -5.30
N THR A 101 -8.49 -7.49 -5.16
CA THR A 101 -9.83 -7.41 -4.59
C THR A 101 -10.83 -8.15 -5.48
N VAL A 102 -10.76 -7.94 -6.79
CA VAL A 102 -11.62 -8.66 -7.74
C VAL A 102 -11.40 -10.16 -7.63
N TYR A 103 -10.13 -10.57 -7.54
CA TYR A 103 -9.80 -11.99 -7.39
C TYR A 103 -10.45 -12.56 -6.12
N HIS A 104 -10.31 -11.89 -4.98
CA HIS A 104 -10.81 -12.39 -3.70
C HIS A 104 -12.33 -12.40 -3.60
N TYR A 105 -13.02 -11.43 -4.19
CA TYR A 105 -14.46 -11.28 -3.97
C TYR A 105 -15.32 -11.79 -5.11
N ILE A 106 -14.73 -11.97 -6.30
CA ILE A 106 -15.49 -12.33 -7.49
C ILE A 106 -15.03 -13.66 -8.06
N LEU A 107 -13.72 -13.90 -8.13
CA LEU A 107 -13.17 -15.04 -8.86
C LEU A 107 -13.01 -16.30 -8.02
N ILE A 108 -12.87 -16.17 -6.70
CA ILE A 108 -12.70 -17.31 -5.80
C ILE A 108 -13.53 -17.14 -4.54
N ASP A 109 -13.72 -18.25 -3.83
CA ASP A 109 -14.32 -18.23 -2.49
C ASP A 109 -13.22 -18.26 -1.46
N VAL A 110 -13.05 -17.16 -0.72
CA VAL A 110 -12.05 -17.07 0.33
C VAL A 110 -12.57 -17.83 1.56
N PRO A 111 -11.77 -18.73 2.16
CA PRO A 111 -12.19 -19.41 3.38
C PRO A 111 -12.54 -18.42 4.49
N ALA A 112 -13.53 -18.78 5.31
CA ALA A 112 -14.04 -17.87 6.33
C ALA A 112 -12.96 -17.43 7.31
N ASP A 113 -12.03 -18.31 7.65
CA ASP A 113 -10.92 -18.01 8.57
C ASP A 113 -9.84 -17.13 7.94
N MET A 114 -9.90 -16.91 6.63
CA MET A 114 -8.97 -16.04 5.90
C MET A 114 -9.63 -14.72 5.50
N GLN A 115 -10.90 -14.52 5.80
CA GLN A 115 -11.60 -13.30 5.47
C GLN A 115 -11.28 -12.22 6.51
N SER A 116 -10.91 -11.04 6.03
CA SER A 116 -10.59 -9.91 6.90
C SER A 116 -11.19 -8.64 6.31
N PRO A 117 -12.53 -8.51 6.30
CA PRO A 117 -13.16 -7.35 5.66
C PRO A 117 -12.75 -6.02 6.29
N GLY A 118 -12.49 -6.00 7.60
CA GLY A 118 -12.01 -4.79 8.25
C GLY A 118 -10.62 -4.36 7.76
N LEU A 119 -9.73 -5.34 7.59
CA LEU A 119 -8.40 -5.07 7.04
C LEU A 119 -8.49 -4.63 5.58
N ASP A 120 -9.36 -5.28 4.79
CA ASP A 120 -9.55 -4.91 3.39
C ASP A 120 -10.02 -3.46 3.27
N VAL A 121 -10.99 -3.06 4.09
CA VAL A 121 -11.46 -1.67 4.12
C VAL A 121 -10.32 -0.74 4.51
N ALA A 122 -9.53 -1.10 5.51
CA ALA A 122 -8.40 -0.29 5.95
C ALA A 122 -7.39 -0.09 4.82
N ILE A 123 -7.07 -1.16 4.09
CA ILE A 123 -6.13 -1.08 2.97
C ILE A 123 -6.66 -0.14 1.88
N TRP A 124 -7.94 -0.27 1.53
CA TRP A 124 -8.57 0.62 0.56
C TRP A 124 -8.57 2.07 1.02
N VAL A 125 -8.92 2.32 2.27
CA VAL A 125 -8.95 3.67 2.84
C VAL A 125 -7.55 4.29 2.80
N VAL A 126 -6.54 3.56 3.25
CA VAL A 126 -5.16 4.06 3.27
C VAL A 126 -4.68 4.35 1.85
N THR A 127 -4.94 3.43 0.91
CA THR A 127 -4.48 3.59 -0.47
C THR A 127 -5.13 4.81 -1.14
N LEU A 128 -6.44 4.94 -1.02
CA LEU A 128 -7.16 6.08 -1.60
C LEU A 128 -6.77 7.38 -0.90
N PHE A 129 -6.61 7.35 0.42
CA PHE A 129 -6.18 8.51 1.18
C PHE A 129 -4.80 8.98 0.72
N LEU A 130 -3.85 8.07 0.59
CA LEU A 130 -2.49 8.42 0.16
C LEU A 130 -2.48 8.96 -1.26
N LEU A 131 -3.26 8.37 -2.16
CA LEU A 131 -3.36 8.87 -3.53
C LEU A 131 -3.89 10.31 -3.53
N PHE A 132 -4.99 10.54 -2.82
CA PHE A 132 -5.61 11.85 -2.76
C PHE A 132 -4.69 12.86 -2.08
N TYR A 133 -4.11 12.46 -0.95
CA TYR A 133 -3.21 13.30 -0.17
C TYR A 133 -1.98 13.70 -0.99
N SER A 134 -1.37 12.74 -1.68
CA SER A 134 -0.18 13.01 -2.48
C SER A 134 -0.49 13.94 -3.64
N ARG A 135 -1.64 13.78 -4.28
CA ARG A 135 -2.06 14.69 -5.35
C ARG A 135 -2.23 16.11 -4.82
N ARG A 136 -2.80 16.25 -3.63
CA ARG A 136 -2.95 17.57 -3.01
C ARG A 136 -1.61 18.18 -2.66
N MET A 137 -0.67 17.36 -2.20
CA MET A 137 0.67 17.84 -1.87
C MET A 137 1.46 18.23 -3.12
N VAL A 138 1.25 17.55 -4.24
CA VAL A 138 1.83 17.98 -5.52
C VAL A 138 1.24 19.32 -5.94
N ALA A 139 -0.08 19.47 -5.87
CA ALA A 139 -0.75 20.73 -6.23
C ALA A 139 -0.31 21.88 -5.34
N ALA A 140 -0.01 21.60 -4.08
CA ALA A 140 0.47 22.62 -3.13
C ALA A 140 1.96 22.92 -3.27
N GLY A 141 2.67 22.21 -4.14
CA GLY A 141 4.10 22.41 -4.35
C GLY A 141 5.00 21.77 -3.29
N VAL A 142 4.45 20.95 -2.39
CA VAL A 142 5.21 20.29 -1.35
C VAL A 142 5.99 19.12 -1.93
N LEU A 143 5.39 18.37 -2.85
CA LEU A 143 6.06 17.27 -3.56
C LEU A 143 6.52 17.76 -4.93
N ARG A 144 7.74 17.37 -5.30
CA ARG A 144 8.33 17.84 -6.56
C ARG A 144 8.84 16.71 -7.41
#